data_5b78183ed73380c8b9f780039584b941
#
_entry.id   5b78183ed73380c8b9f780039584b941
#
_cell.length_a   1.000
_cell.length_b   1.000
_cell.length_c   1.000
_cell.angle_alpha   90.00
_cell.angle_beta   90.00
_cell.angle_gamma   90.00
#
_symmetry.space_group_name_H-M   'P 1'
#
loop_
_entity.id
_entity.type
_entity.pdbx_description
1 polymer ?
#
loop_
_entity_poly.entity_id
_entity_poly.type
_entity_poly.pdbx_seq_one_letter_code
_entity_poly.pdbx_strand_id
1 'polypeptide(L)'
;MTLPRLSLLFRLCLACLVAISMTSCVDEDEYTNSPSGNFEALWRIMDEHYCFFSQKGIDWNEVYQRYSRQIDNHMSENQQFEVLCNMLSELRDGHVNLYSTFDIGRNWSWREDYPSNFSDTLSRRYLGTDYRIASGISYRILDDNIGYMRCPTFANGFGEGNLDDIMAYLLPCRALIIDIRSNPGGMISAAEQLAARFTDEDILVGYVQHKTGRGHNDFSAMKEQRLRPSRGIRWHKPVAVLTNRTVFSAANEFVKYMRCCPRVITVGDHTGGGGGMPFSSELPCGWSVRFSACPIYDRNRQSTEDGIAPDHVVSITDSDLQRGIDTIIEEARKKLNDSK
;
A
#
# COMPACT_ATOMS: atom_id res chain seq x y z
N MET A 1 21.46 40.69 -52.20
CA MET A 1 20.01 40.96 -52.04
C MET A 1 19.26 39.65 -52.08
N THR A 2 18.91 39.06 -50.93
CA THR A 2 17.86 38.00 -50.78
C THR A 2 17.72 37.59 -49.30
N LEU A 3 17.41 38.53 -48.40
CA LEU A 3 17.20 38.23 -46.97
C LEU A 3 15.76 38.37 -46.45
N PRO A 4 14.73 38.75 -47.23
CA PRO A 4 13.37 38.88 -46.65
C PRO A 4 12.53 37.58 -46.67
N ARG A 5 12.85 36.57 -47.49
CA ARG A 5 12.06 35.33 -47.58
C ARG A 5 12.31 34.35 -46.45
N LEU A 6 13.54 34.31 -45.93
CA LEU A 6 13.90 33.42 -44.81
C LEU A 6 13.23 33.85 -43.47
N SER A 7 13.08 35.17 -43.29
CA SER A 7 12.42 35.73 -42.10
C SER A 7 10.90 35.45 -42.06
N LEU A 8 10.25 35.38 -43.22
CA LEU A 8 8.81 35.11 -43.31
C LEU A 8 8.51 33.63 -43.03
N LEU A 9 9.32 32.71 -43.58
CA LEU A 9 9.23 31.30 -43.29
C LEU A 9 9.48 31.00 -41.80
N PHE A 10 10.50 31.63 -41.19
CA PHE A 10 10.79 31.46 -39.75
C PHE A 10 9.65 31.99 -38.87
N ARG A 11 9.03 33.12 -39.25
CA ARG A 11 7.86 33.65 -38.54
C ARG A 11 6.63 32.77 -38.70
N LEU A 12 6.42 32.16 -39.88
CA LEU A 12 5.34 31.20 -40.10
C LEU A 12 5.57 29.90 -39.31
N CYS A 13 6.77 29.37 -39.30
CA CYS A 13 7.11 28.18 -38.49
C CYS A 13 6.97 28.47 -37.00
N LEU A 14 7.39 29.65 -36.52
CA LEU A 14 7.23 30.03 -35.10
C LEU A 14 5.75 30.23 -34.75
N ALA A 15 4.94 30.82 -35.65
CA ALA A 15 3.49 30.95 -35.46
C ALA A 15 2.77 29.59 -35.46
N CYS A 16 3.18 28.65 -36.32
CA CYS A 16 2.66 27.27 -36.31
C CYS A 16 3.08 26.49 -35.03
N LEU A 17 4.32 26.67 -34.55
CA LEU A 17 4.77 26.09 -33.30
C LEU A 17 4.00 26.62 -32.07
N VAL A 18 3.73 27.92 -32.04
CA VAL A 18 2.91 28.55 -30.98
C VAL A 18 1.44 28.11 -31.07
N ALA A 19 0.89 27.94 -32.29
CA ALA A 19 -0.48 27.47 -32.49
C ALA A 19 -0.64 25.98 -32.07
N ILE A 20 0.39 25.15 -32.27
CA ILE A 20 0.39 23.75 -31.84
C ILE A 20 0.52 23.62 -30.30
N SER A 21 1.21 24.56 -29.65
CA SER A 21 1.33 24.57 -28.20
C SER A 21 0.07 25.05 -27.44
N MET A 22 -0.91 25.65 -28.18
CA MET A 22 -2.17 26.13 -27.59
C MET A 22 -3.31 25.07 -27.64
N THR A 23 -3.11 23.91 -28.25
CA THR A 23 -4.15 22.86 -28.35
C THR A 23 -4.04 21.76 -27.29
N SER A 24 -3.25 21.97 -26.22
CA SER A 24 -3.24 21.10 -25.06
C SER A 24 -4.16 21.64 -23.94
N CYS A 25 -5.37 22.09 -24.31
CA CYS A 25 -6.46 22.09 -23.35
C CYS A 25 -6.98 20.66 -23.31
N VAL A 26 -6.63 19.91 -22.25
CA VAL A 26 -7.47 18.81 -21.81
C VAL A 26 -8.79 19.48 -21.44
N ASP A 27 -9.89 19.20 -22.15
CA ASP A 27 -11.23 19.57 -21.73
C ASP A 27 -11.48 18.79 -20.43
N GLU A 28 -11.25 19.44 -19.30
CA GLU A 28 -11.72 18.95 -18.01
C GLU A 28 -13.23 19.21 -17.98
N ASP A 29 -14.01 18.16 -17.76
CA ASP A 29 -15.46 18.29 -17.58
C ASP A 29 -15.72 19.21 -16.38
N GLU A 30 -16.26 20.41 -16.61
CA GLU A 30 -16.61 21.35 -15.53
C GLU A 30 -17.91 20.89 -14.85
N TYR A 31 -17.80 20.36 -13.64
CA TYR A 31 -18.95 20.01 -12.80
C TYR A 31 -19.33 21.17 -11.88
N THR A 32 -20.62 21.39 -11.71
CA THR A 32 -21.12 22.42 -10.79
C THR A 32 -20.96 21.96 -9.32
N ASN A 33 -20.71 22.93 -8.42
CA ASN A 33 -20.76 22.67 -6.99
C ASN A 33 -22.23 22.55 -6.52
N SER A 34 -22.81 21.39 -6.77
CA SER A 34 -24.14 20.98 -6.36
C SER A 34 -24.12 19.48 -6.00
N PRO A 35 -25.08 18.96 -5.23
CA PRO A 35 -25.11 17.54 -4.96
C PRO A 35 -25.02 16.64 -6.20
N SER A 36 -25.76 16.97 -7.27
CA SER A 36 -25.68 16.23 -8.53
C SER A 36 -24.33 16.40 -9.23
N GLY A 37 -23.76 17.61 -9.27
CA GLY A 37 -22.47 17.85 -9.90
C GLY A 37 -21.31 17.15 -9.16
N ASN A 38 -21.32 17.15 -7.83
CA ASN A 38 -20.34 16.43 -7.03
C ASN A 38 -20.46 14.90 -7.17
N PHE A 39 -21.69 14.37 -7.29
CA PHE A 39 -21.93 12.96 -7.58
C PHE A 39 -21.37 12.55 -8.95
N GLU A 40 -21.69 13.32 -10.00
CA GLU A 40 -21.19 13.07 -11.35
C GLU A 40 -19.65 13.14 -11.42
N ALA A 41 -19.06 14.16 -10.79
CA ALA A 41 -17.62 14.30 -10.70
C ALA A 41 -16.96 13.10 -10.01
N LEU A 42 -17.49 12.68 -8.83
CA LEU A 42 -16.96 11.53 -8.11
C LEU A 42 -17.09 10.25 -8.93
N TRP A 43 -18.27 10.00 -9.50
CA TRP A 43 -18.50 8.81 -10.31
C TRP A 43 -17.51 8.76 -11.50
N ARG A 44 -17.31 9.88 -12.20
CA ARG A 44 -16.42 10.00 -13.35
C ARG A 44 -14.95 9.83 -12.95
N ILE A 45 -14.50 10.45 -11.86
CA ILE A 45 -13.15 10.27 -11.33
C ILE A 45 -12.87 8.79 -11.09
N MET A 46 -13.80 8.10 -10.47
CA MET A 46 -13.64 6.66 -10.19
C MET A 46 -13.68 5.84 -11.49
N ASP A 47 -14.64 6.12 -12.40
CA ASP A 47 -14.78 5.43 -13.68
C ASP A 47 -13.48 5.45 -14.51
N GLU A 48 -12.84 6.60 -14.57
CA GLU A 48 -11.65 6.80 -15.40
C GLU A 48 -10.35 6.36 -14.71
N HIS A 49 -10.28 6.39 -13.39
CA HIS A 49 -9.00 6.28 -12.68
C HIS A 49 -8.88 5.09 -11.73
N TYR A 50 -9.97 4.55 -11.21
CA TYR A 50 -9.90 3.38 -10.33
C TYR A 50 -9.47 2.12 -11.09
N CYS A 51 -8.55 1.34 -10.51
CA CYS A 51 -7.85 0.30 -11.27
C CYS A 51 -8.39 -1.13 -11.08
N PHE A 52 -9.35 -1.38 -10.17
CA PHE A 52 -9.74 -2.74 -9.83
C PHE A 52 -11.16 -3.16 -10.19
N PHE A 53 -11.87 -2.40 -11.04
CA PHE A 53 -13.24 -2.77 -11.43
C PHE A 53 -13.33 -4.19 -11.98
N SER A 54 -12.49 -4.53 -12.96
CA SER A 54 -12.48 -5.86 -13.58
C SER A 54 -12.07 -6.95 -12.60
N GLN A 55 -11.05 -6.72 -11.77
CA GLN A 55 -10.60 -7.70 -10.78
C GLN A 55 -11.66 -8.00 -9.73
N LYS A 56 -12.39 -6.98 -9.28
CA LYS A 56 -13.43 -7.11 -8.24
C LYS A 56 -14.80 -7.45 -8.81
N GLY A 57 -14.94 -7.52 -10.13
CA GLY A 57 -16.20 -7.85 -10.83
C GLY A 57 -17.29 -6.83 -10.58
N ILE A 58 -16.94 -5.54 -10.52
CA ILE A 58 -17.86 -4.44 -10.23
C ILE A 58 -18.31 -3.79 -11.54
N ASP A 59 -19.64 -3.78 -11.77
CA ASP A 59 -20.25 -2.95 -12.81
C ASP A 59 -20.52 -1.56 -12.26
N TRP A 60 -19.63 -0.62 -12.61
CA TRP A 60 -19.69 0.74 -12.10
C TRP A 60 -20.89 1.53 -12.67
N ASN A 61 -21.42 1.15 -13.84
CA ASN A 61 -22.63 1.72 -14.40
C ASN A 61 -23.89 1.28 -13.61
N GLU A 62 -23.94 0.03 -13.14
CA GLU A 62 -25.03 -0.41 -12.25
C GLU A 62 -24.99 0.35 -10.91
N VAL A 63 -23.80 0.61 -10.38
CA VAL A 63 -23.60 1.43 -9.19
C VAL A 63 -24.12 2.85 -9.43
N TYR A 64 -23.78 3.47 -10.59
CA TYR A 64 -24.35 4.76 -10.98
C TYR A 64 -25.87 4.78 -10.95
N GLN A 65 -26.51 3.80 -11.61
CA GLN A 65 -27.99 3.74 -11.70
C GLN A 65 -28.64 3.60 -10.32
N ARG A 66 -28.00 2.99 -9.37
CA ARG A 66 -28.48 2.79 -8.01
C ARG A 66 -28.37 4.05 -7.16
N TYR A 67 -27.25 4.75 -7.26
CA TYR A 67 -26.97 5.89 -6.37
C TYR A 67 -27.42 7.23 -6.97
N SER A 68 -27.45 7.41 -8.29
CA SER A 68 -27.97 8.64 -8.92
C SER A 68 -29.42 8.95 -8.51
N ARG A 69 -30.22 7.93 -8.26
CA ARG A 69 -31.63 8.08 -7.81
C ARG A 69 -31.75 8.56 -6.37
N GLN A 70 -30.68 8.53 -5.59
CA GLN A 70 -30.64 8.97 -4.21
C GLN A 70 -30.16 10.42 -4.07
N ILE A 71 -29.70 11.02 -5.16
CA ILE A 71 -29.21 12.40 -5.18
C ILE A 71 -30.36 13.36 -5.42
N ASP A 72 -30.48 14.33 -4.52
CA ASP A 72 -31.39 15.47 -4.63
C ASP A 72 -30.59 16.75 -4.35
N ASN A 73 -30.73 17.76 -5.21
CA ASN A 73 -30.01 19.03 -5.08
C ASN A 73 -30.43 19.86 -3.84
N HIS A 74 -31.46 19.43 -3.10
CA HIS A 74 -31.85 20.05 -1.84
C HIS A 74 -31.34 19.30 -0.60
N MET A 75 -30.57 18.20 -0.80
CA MET A 75 -30.00 17.46 0.32
C MET A 75 -28.93 18.25 1.05
N SER A 76 -28.78 17.97 2.34
CA SER A 76 -27.71 18.54 3.15
C SER A 76 -26.36 17.93 2.79
N GLU A 77 -25.25 18.62 3.14
CA GLU A 77 -23.88 18.10 2.94
C GLU A 77 -23.70 16.73 3.62
N ASN A 78 -24.24 16.52 4.82
CA ASN A 78 -24.15 15.23 5.51
C ASN A 78 -24.86 14.11 4.74
N GLN A 79 -26.06 14.37 4.21
CA GLN A 79 -26.80 13.38 3.40
C GLN A 79 -26.06 13.08 2.10
N GLN A 80 -25.51 14.11 1.44
CA GLN A 80 -24.68 13.92 0.26
C GLN A 80 -23.45 13.06 0.58
N PHE A 81 -22.73 13.38 1.66
CA PHE A 81 -21.55 12.65 2.09
C PHE A 81 -21.86 11.16 2.33
N GLU A 82 -22.96 10.86 3.03
CA GLU A 82 -23.39 9.47 3.27
C GLU A 82 -23.67 8.72 1.95
N VAL A 83 -24.39 9.33 1.00
CA VAL A 83 -24.66 8.69 -0.29
C VAL A 83 -23.38 8.42 -1.07
N LEU A 84 -22.46 9.39 -1.12
CA LEU A 84 -21.18 9.24 -1.81
C LEU A 84 -20.29 8.19 -1.13
N CYS A 85 -20.24 8.13 0.19
CA CYS A 85 -19.51 7.11 0.94
C CYS A 85 -20.10 5.71 0.69
N ASN A 86 -21.43 5.57 0.67
CA ASN A 86 -22.10 4.31 0.38
C ASN A 86 -21.79 3.83 -1.05
N MET A 87 -21.78 4.74 -2.03
CA MET A 87 -21.37 4.44 -3.41
C MET A 87 -19.93 3.92 -3.46
N LEU A 88 -18.99 4.60 -2.80
CA LEU A 88 -17.60 4.20 -2.75
C LEU A 88 -17.39 2.88 -2.00
N SER A 89 -18.24 2.53 -1.04
CA SER A 89 -18.13 1.29 -0.26
C SER A 89 -18.33 0.04 -1.11
N GLU A 90 -19.04 0.14 -2.24
CA GLU A 90 -19.22 -0.96 -3.21
C GLU A 90 -17.86 -1.48 -3.74
N LEU A 91 -16.83 -0.63 -3.73
CA LEU A 91 -15.50 -0.98 -4.21
C LEU A 91 -14.72 -1.89 -3.25
N ARG A 92 -15.12 -1.98 -1.98
CA ARG A 92 -14.49 -2.83 -0.95
C ARG A 92 -12.95 -2.70 -0.97
N ASP A 93 -12.47 -1.46 -1.00
CA ASP A 93 -11.05 -1.13 -1.11
C ASP A 93 -10.64 -0.19 0.03
N GLY A 94 -9.67 -0.62 0.83
CA GLY A 94 -9.18 0.15 1.97
C GLY A 94 -8.44 1.45 1.60
N HIS A 95 -8.04 1.60 0.34
CA HIS A 95 -7.45 2.84 -0.17
C HIS A 95 -8.51 3.84 -0.68
N VAL A 96 -9.79 3.42 -0.83
CA VAL A 96 -10.85 4.31 -1.25
C VAL A 96 -11.41 5.04 -0.03
N ASN A 97 -11.18 6.35 0.02
CA ASN A 97 -11.59 7.21 1.11
C ASN A 97 -12.12 8.54 0.55
N LEU A 98 -13.20 9.05 1.13
CA LEU A 98 -13.71 10.39 0.86
C LEU A 98 -13.44 11.29 2.07
N TYR A 99 -12.77 12.40 1.85
CA TYR A 99 -12.39 13.36 2.89
C TYR A 99 -13.25 14.60 2.77
N SER A 100 -13.96 14.96 3.81
CA SER A 100 -14.67 16.24 3.96
C SER A 100 -14.04 17.06 5.10
N THR A 101 -14.59 18.24 5.37
CA THR A 101 -14.16 19.08 6.49
C THR A 101 -14.65 18.55 7.85
N PHE A 102 -15.62 17.64 7.87
CA PHE A 102 -16.29 17.16 9.07
C PHE A 102 -16.19 15.65 9.29
N ASP A 103 -15.88 14.85 8.25
CA ASP A 103 -15.74 13.39 8.39
C ASP A 103 -14.87 12.79 7.28
N ILE A 104 -14.50 11.49 7.47
CA ILE A 104 -13.76 10.69 6.51
C ILE A 104 -14.53 9.40 6.23
N GLY A 105 -15.03 9.26 5.01
CA GLY A 105 -15.61 8.02 4.50
C GLY A 105 -14.54 6.95 4.30
N ARG A 106 -14.72 5.78 4.94
CA ARG A 106 -13.77 4.66 4.93
C ARG A 106 -14.48 3.35 4.75
N ASN A 107 -13.89 2.45 4.00
CA ASN A 107 -14.35 1.07 3.90
C ASN A 107 -13.29 0.12 4.47
N TRP A 108 -13.48 -0.32 5.70
CA TRP A 108 -12.58 -1.24 6.39
C TRP A 108 -13.26 -2.54 6.85
N SER A 109 -14.54 -2.74 6.51
CA SER A 109 -15.30 -3.94 6.86
C SER A 109 -14.68 -5.23 6.34
N TRP A 110 -13.90 -5.17 5.24
CA TRP A 110 -13.21 -6.31 4.66
C TRP A 110 -12.21 -7.01 5.62
N ARG A 111 -11.85 -6.40 6.74
CA ARG A 111 -10.95 -6.94 7.76
C ARG A 111 -11.61 -7.25 9.10
N GLU A 112 -12.90 -6.95 9.29
CA GLU A 112 -13.59 -7.07 10.58
C GLU A 112 -13.88 -8.51 10.98
N ASP A 113 -14.09 -9.41 10.02
CA ASP A 113 -14.41 -10.82 10.24
C ASP A 113 -13.16 -11.72 10.45
N TYR A 114 -11.99 -11.12 10.66
CA TYR A 114 -10.74 -11.85 10.83
C TYR A 114 -10.20 -11.73 12.27
N PRO A 115 -9.58 -12.79 12.81
CA PRO A 115 -8.94 -12.72 14.11
C PRO A 115 -7.84 -11.67 14.10
N SER A 116 -7.70 -10.92 15.18
CA SER A 116 -6.66 -9.89 15.30
C SER A 116 -5.25 -10.45 15.08
N ASN A 117 -4.98 -11.67 15.58
CA ASN A 117 -3.68 -12.33 15.53
C ASN A 117 -2.52 -11.43 16.03
N PHE A 118 -2.84 -10.49 16.89
CA PHE A 118 -1.90 -9.57 17.52
C PHE A 118 -2.40 -9.12 18.90
N SER A 119 -1.48 -9.05 19.84
CA SER A 119 -1.69 -8.48 21.17
C SER A 119 -0.53 -7.54 21.52
N ASP A 120 -0.85 -6.26 21.77
CA ASP A 120 0.15 -5.28 22.19
C ASP A 120 0.81 -5.69 23.52
N THR A 121 0.03 -6.24 24.43
CA THR A 121 0.54 -6.76 25.72
C THR A 121 1.55 -7.89 25.52
N LEU A 122 1.29 -8.84 24.64
CA LEU A 122 2.24 -9.90 24.32
C LEU A 122 3.48 -9.34 23.62
N SER A 123 3.31 -8.47 22.62
CA SER A 123 4.43 -7.83 21.93
C SER A 123 5.37 -7.13 22.90
N ARG A 124 4.83 -6.36 23.85
CA ARG A 124 5.61 -5.70 24.92
C ARG A 124 6.31 -6.71 25.85
N ARG A 125 5.68 -7.84 26.13
CA ARG A 125 6.29 -8.90 26.94
C ARG A 125 7.53 -9.48 26.24
N TYR A 126 7.48 -9.73 24.94
CA TYR A 126 8.64 -10.20 24.16
C TYR A 126 9.72 -9.12 24.02
N LEU A 127 9.36 -7.85 23.90
CA LEU A 127 10.31 -6.75 23.93
C LEU A 127 10.99 -6.58 25.30
N GLY A 128 10.29 -6.90 26.41
CA GLY A 128 10.83 -6.69 27.77
C GLY A 128 10.98 -5.23 28.13
N THR A 129 11.96 -4.91 28.97
CA THR A 129 12.20 -3.54 29.47
C THR A 129 13.49 -2.90 28.93
N ASP A 130 14.38 -3.69 28.35
CA ASP A 130 15.73 -3.32 27.89
C ASP A 130 15.88 -3.29 26.36
N TYR A 131 14.76 -3.19 25.65
CA TYR A 131 14.77 -3.07 24.20
C TYR A 131 15.31 -1.72 23.73
N ARG A 132 15.78 -1.68 22.49
CA ARG A 132 16.24 -0.46 21.81
C ARG A 132 15.22 0.06 20.82
N ILE A 133 15.31 1.33 20.47
CA ILE A 133 14.45 1.96 19.47
C ILE A 133 15.33 2.77 18.50
N ALA A 134 15.12 2.58 17.20
CA ALA A 134 15.66 3.43 16.16
C ALA A 134 14.59 3.65 15.08
N SER A 135 14.32 4.91 14.72
CA SER A 135 13.30 5.32 13.72
C SER A 135 11.93 4.65 13.91
N GLY A 136 11.47 4.47 15.16
CA GLY A 136 10.18 3.83 15.48
C GLY A 136 10.19 2.30 15.44
N ILE A 137 11.30 1.67 15.09
CA ILE A 137 11.51 0.22 15.19
C ILE A 137 12.03 -0.10 16.59
N SER A 138 11.31 -0.96 17.33
CA SER A 138 11.76 -1.49 18.62
C SER A 138 12.43 -2.85 18.40
N TYR A 139 13.59 -3.09 19.03
CA TYR A 139 14.35 -4.31 18.80
C TYR A 139 15.15 -4.76 20.01
N ARG A 140 15.33 -6.09 20.13
CA ARG A 140 16.15 -6.72 21.15
C ARG A 140 16.65 -8.10 20.70
N ILE A 141 17.55 -8.68 21.48
CA ILE A 141 17.97 -10.08 21.36
C ILE A 141 17.16 -10.91 22.37
N LEU A 142 16.44 -11.94 21.91
CA LEU A 142 15.74 -12.91 22.75
C LEU A 142 16.71 -13.89 23.42
N ASP A 143 16.27 -14.57 24.47
CA ASP A 143 17.11 -15.47 25.30
C ASP A 143 17.69 -16.64 24.50
N ASP A 144 17.06 -17.05 23.38
CA ASP A 144 17.52 -18.11 22.49
C ASP A 144 18.41 -17.60 21.33
N ASN A 145 18.95 -16.39 21.47
CA ASN A 145 19.82 -15.74 20.47
C ASN A 145 19.15 -15.53 19.10
N ILE A 146 17.82 -15.25 19.11
CA ILE A 146 17.08 -14.75 17.96
C ILE A 146 16.89 -13.24 18.13
N GLY A 147 17.17 -12.45 17.10
CA GLY A 147 16.79 -11.04 17.07
C GLY A 147 15.27 -10.90 16.93
N TYR A 148 14.67 -9.99 17.67
CA TYR A 148 13.27 -9.61 17.52
C TYR A 148 13.18 -8.13 17.19
N MET A 149 12.53 -7.81 16.08
CA MET A 149 12.33 -6.46 15.57
C MET A 149 10.84 -6.22 15.36
N ARG A 150 10.28 -5.22 16.03
CA ARG A 150 8.89 -4.77 15.87
C ARG A 150 8.87 -3.49 15.05
N CYS A 151 8.27 -3.56 13.85
CA CYS A 151 8.06 -2.40 12.96
C CYS A 151 6.55 -2.13 12.84
N PRO A 152 5.97 -1.21 13.64
CA PRO A 152 4.53 -1.00 13.72
C PRO A 152 3.95 -0.18 12.57
N THR A 153 4.77 0.53 11.80
CA THR A 153 4.34 1.38 10.69
C THR A 153 5.49 1.70 9.74
N PHE A 154 5.18 1.96 8.49
CA PHE A 154 6.07 2.55 7.51
C PHE A 154 5.74 4.04 7.24
N ALA A 155 4.93 4.68 8.09
CA ALA A 155 4.59 6.10 7.94
C ALA A 155 5.81 7.03 8.13
N ASN A 156 6.81 6.58 8.87
CA ASN A 156 8.06 7.30 9.06
C ASN A 156 9.16 6.70 8.18
N GLY A 157 9.98 7.56 7.58
CA GLY A 157 11.17 7.11 6.85
C GLY A 157 12.25 6.58 7.80
N PHE A 158 13.11 5.73 7.28
CA PHE A 158 14.29 5.23 7.98
C PHE A 158 15.53 5.95 7.49
N GLY A 159 16.37 6.44 8.42
CA GLY A 159 17.73 6.82 8.07
C GLY A 159 18.58 5.57 7.86
N GLU A 160 19.49 5.60 6.87
CA GLU A 160 20.41 4.47 6.62
C GLU A 160 21.21 4.11 7.87
N GLY A 161 21.71 5.12 8.63
CA GLY A 161 22.42 4.89 9.88
C GLY A 161 21.55 4.22 10.95
N ASN A 162 20.25 4.54 11.04
CA ASN A 162 19.35 3.88 11.99
C ASN A 162 19.19 2.39 11.68
N LEU A 163 19.07 2.03 10.40
CA LEU A 163 19.00 0.63 9.99
C LEU A 163 20.35 -0.09 10.21
N ASP A 164 21.48 0.59 9.98
CA ASP A 164 22.80 0.06 10.30
C ASP A 164 22.99 -0.22 11.79
N ASP A 165 22.52 0.69 12.68
CA ASP A 165 22.57 0.51 14.13
C ASP A 165 21.75 -0.72 14.57
N ILE A 166 20.53 -0.89 14.00
CA ILE A 166 19.69 -2.06 14.26
C ILE A 166 20.39 -3.34 13.82
N MET A 167 20.88 -3.38 12.57
CA MET A 167 21.52 -4.56 12.01
C MET A 167 22.82 -4.91 12.75
N ALA A 168 23.65 -3.92 13.09
CA ALA A 168 24.89 -4.12 13.85
C ALA A 168 24.62 -4.73 15.23
N TYR A 169 23.59 -4.22 15.95
CA TYR A 169 23.21 -4.76 17.25
C TYR A 169 22.71 -6.20 17.18
N LEU A 170 21.91 -6.52 16.14
CA LEU A 170 21.33 -7.85 15.95
C LEU A 170 22.30 -8.84 15.26
N LEU A 171 23.39 -8.37 14.68
CA LEU A 171 24.33 -9.20 13.90
C LEU A 171 24.84 -10.46 14.64
N PRO A 172 25.05 -10.47 15.98
CA PRO A 172 25.43 -11.68 16.71
C PRO A 172 24.34 -12.77 16.74
N CYS A 173 23.06 -12.41 16.51
CA CYS A 173 21.97 -13.37 16.53
C CYS A 173 22.10 -14.39 15.40
N ARG A 174 21.59 -15.60 15.65
CA ARG A 174 21.58 -16.69 14.66
C ARG A 174 20.45 -16.58 13.63
N ALA A 175 19.36 -15.88 13.96
CA ALA A 175 18.17 -15.64 13.13
C ALA A 175 17.47 -14.36 13.56
N LEU A 176 16.49 -13.91 12.76
CA LEU A 176 15.74 -12.67 13.01
C LEU A 176 14.24 -12.92 12.85
N ILE A 177 13.45 -12.38 13.77
CA ILE A 177 12.00 -12.23 13.63
C ILE A 177 11.72 -10.75 13.36
N ILE A 178 10.98 -10.46 12.28
CA ILE A 178 10.49 -9.13 11.93
C ILE A 178 8.97 -9.13 12.11
N ASP A 179 8.49 -8.51 13.18
CA ASP A 179 7.08 -8.41 13.47
C ASP A 179 6.49 -7.14 12.88
N ILE A 180 5.74 -7.29 11.79
CA ILE A 180 5.00 -6.21 11.14
C ILE A 180 3.48 -6.36 11.31
N ARG A 181 3.03 -7.27 12.17
CA ARG A 181 1.58 -7.42 12.43
C ARG A 181 0.98 -6.09 12.84
N SER A 182 -0.21 -5.80 12.38
CA SER A 182 -0.92 -4.53 12.58
C SER A 182 -0.19 -3.28 12.04
N ASN A 183 0.72 -3.45 11.09
CA ASN A 183 1.33 -2.35 10.35
C ASN A 183 0.40 -1.94 9.19
N PRO A 184 -0.21 -0.75 9.20
CA PRO A 184 -1.16 -0.31 8.17
C PRO A 184 -0.47 0.19 6.89
N GLY A 185 0.85 0.12 6.82
CA GLY A 185 1.64 0.63 5.71
C GLY A 185 2.24 2.02 5.98
N GLY A 186 2.31 2.83 4.93
CA GLY A 186 2.95 4.14 4.92
C GLY A 186 3.74 4.36 3.63
N MET A 187 5.01 4.71 3.72
CA MET A 187 5.87 4.96 2.57
C MET A 187 6.42 3.65 1.99
N ILE A 188 6.20 3.41 0.70
CA ILE A 188 6.77 2.28 -0.03
C ILE A 188 8.31 2.31 0.02
N SER A 189 8.91 3.49 -0.06
CA SER A 189 10.37 3.65 0.05
C SER A 189 10.94 3.19 1.40
N ALA A 190 10.21 3.36 2.50
CA ALA A 190 10.62 2.84 3.81
C ALA A 190 10.57 1.30 3.84
N ALA A 191 9.51 0.71 3.27
CA ALA A 191 9.40 -0.75 3.12
C ALA A 191 10.54 -1.31 2.26
N GLU A 192 10.85 -0.66 1.14
CA GLU A 192 11.97 -1.01 0.24
C GLU A 192 13.31 -0.91 0.95
N GLN A 193 13.60 0.20 1.65
CA GLN A 193 14.85 0.39 2.39
C GLN A 193 15.10 -0.71 3.42
N LEU A 194 14.06 -1.11 4.17
CA LEU A 194 14.19 -2.20 5.13
C LEU A 194 14.40 -3.55 4.41
N ALA A 195 13.62 -3.85 3.37
CA ALA A 195 13.73 -5.10 2.61
C ALA A 195 15.09 -5.22 1.91
N ALA A 196 15.69 -4.12 1.44
CA ALA A 196 16.99 -4.07 0.80
C ALA A 196 18.16 -4.58 1.68
N ARG A 197 17.93 -4.71 2.98
CA ARG A 197 18.90 -5.28 3.93
C ARG A 197 18.98 -6.82 3.86
N PHE A 198 18.09 -7.49 3.12
CA PHE A 198 17.94 -8.95 3.11
C PHE A 198 18.27 -9.61 1.77
N THR A 199 18.84 -8.86 0.84
CA THR A 199 19.34 -9.38 -0.45
C THR A 199 20.72 -8.87 -0.76
N ASP A 200 21.50 -9.65 -1.50
CA ASP A 200 22.81 -9.28 -2.03
C ASP A 200 22.78 -8.95 -3.52
N GLU A 201 21.67 -9.25 -4.16
CA GLU A 201 21.49 -9.10 -5.61
C GLU A 201 20.32 -8.16 -5.93
N ASP A 202 20.38 -7.56 -7.10
CA ASP A 202 19.24 -6.85 -7.70
C ASP A 202 18.22 -7.90 -8.16
N ILE A 203 17.13 -8.05 -7.41
CA ILE A 203 16.12 -9.10 -7.63
C ILE A 203 14.79 -8.52 -8.13
N LEU A 204 14.14 -9.27 -9.02
CA LEU A 204 12.76 -8.98 -9.43
C LEU A 204 11.80 -9.30 -8.30
N VAL A 205 11.02 -8.31 -7.86
CA VAL A 205 10.07 -8.45 -6.74
C VAL A 205 8.61 -8.29 -7.16
N GLY A 206 8.35 -7.87 -8.38
CA GLY A 206 7.01 -7.73 -8.89
C GLY A 206 6.90 -6.82 -10.11
N TYR A 207 5.68 -6.38 -10.35
CA TYR A 207 5.36 -5.51 -11.48
C TYR A 207 4.36 -4.44 -11.05
N VAL A 208 4.31 -3.35 -11.81
CA VAL A 208 3.33 -2.28 -11.67
C VAL A 208 2.82 -1.87 -13.03
N GLN A 209 1.55 -1.51 -13.11
CA GLN A 209 0.95 -0.89 -14.30
C GLN A 209 0.44 0.50 -13.95
N HIS A 210 0.31 1.35 -14.97
CA HIS A 210 -0.26 2.68 -14.85
C HIS A 210 -1.40 2.82 -15.84
N LYS A 211 -2.43 3.57 -15.49
CA LYS A 211 -3.49 3.94 -16.44
C LYS A 211 -2.90 4.70 -17.63
N THR A 212 -3.37 4.41 -18.82
CA THR A 212 -2.95 5.03 -20.08
C THR A 212 -4.12 5.62 -20.85
N GLY A 213 -5.35 5.41 -20.39
CA GLY A 213 -6.58 5.91 -20.98
C GLY A 213 -7.73 5.87 -19.98
N ARG A 214 -8.93 6.26 -20.43
CA ARG A 214 -10.14 6.36 -19.60
C ARG A 214 -10.85 5.02 -19.39
N GLY A 215 -10.62 4.02 -20.25
CA GLY A 215 -11.26 2.70 -20.13
C GLY A 215 -10.76 1.92 -18.93
N HIS A 216 -11.61 1.07 -18.33
CA HIS A 216 -11.31 0.32 -17.11
C HIS A 216 -10.06 -0.55 -17.22
N ASN A 217 -9.73 -1.03 -18.41
CA ASN A 217 -8.60 -1.90 -18.69
C ASN A 217 -7.46 -1.22 -19.48
N ASP A 218 -7.49 0.10 -19.60
CA ASP A 218 -6.47 0.85 -20.31
C ASP A 218 -5.23 1.03 -19.43
N PHE A 219 -4.36 0.02 -19.44
CA PHE A 219 -3.12 0.00 -18.67
C PHE A 219 -1.89 -0.07 -19.56
N SER A 220 -0.79 0.47 -19.07
CA SER A 220 0.54 0.27 -19.65
C SER A 220 0.95 -1.19 -19.65
N ALA A 221 1.99 -1.53 -20.42
CA ALA A 221 2.71 -2.78 -20.19
C ALA A 221 3.18 -2.86 -18.72
N MET A 222 3.25 -4.07 -18.17
CA MET A 222 3.79 -4.30 -16.82
C MET A 222 5.25 -3.86 -16.76
N LYS A 223 5.58 -2.96 -15.84
CA LYS A 223 6.95 -2.53 -15.56
C LYS A 223 7.50 -3.32 -14.39
N GLU A 224 8.72 -3.82 -14.52
CA GLU A 224 9.40 -4.53 -13.44
C GLU A 224 9.62 -3.63 -12.22
N GLN A 225 9.31 -4.17 -11.05
CA GLN A 225 9.75 -3.64 -9.76
C GLN A 225 10.94 -4.50 -9.30
N ARG A 226 12.05 -3.86 -9.01
CA ARG A 226 13.28 -4.52 -8.61
C ARG A 226 13.74 -4.00 -7.25
N LEU A 227 14.16 -4.91 -6.39
CA LEU A 227 14.75 -4.61 -5.10
C LEU A 227 16.28 -4.68 -5.22
N ARG A 228 16.95 -3.55 -5.01
CA ARG A 228 18.39 -3.46 -5.02
C ARG A 228 18.96 -3.63 -3.61
N PRO A 229 20.11 -4.30 -3.44
CA PRO A 229 20.72 -4.46 -2.14
C PRO A 229 21.13 -3.11 -1.54
N SER A 230 20.91 -2.95 -0.24
CA SER A 230 21.42 -1.79 0.50
C SER A 230 22.96 -1.76 0.48
N ARG A 231 23.52 -0.55 0.51
CA ARG A 231 24.97 -0.34 0.66
C ARG A 231 25.43 -0.48 2.11
N GLY A 232 24.51 -0.42 3.08
CA GLY A 232 24.79 -0.59 4.50
C GLY A 232 24.83 -2.06 4.92
N ILE A 233 24.78 -2.31 6.23
CA ILE A 233 24.85 -3.66 6.81
C ILE A 233 23.67 -4.51 6.33
N ARG A 234 23.94 -5.68 5.76
CA ARG A 234 22.94 -6.64 5.28
C ARG A 234 22.90 -7.88 6.15
N TRP A 235 21.71 -8.52 6.15
CA TRP A 235 21.44 -9.71 6.95
C TRP A 235 21.46 -10.97 6.10
N HIS A 236 22.28 -11.97 6.48
CA HIS A 236 22.51 -13.18 5.70
C HIS A 236 22.05 -14.47 6.37
N LYS A 237 21.30 -14.36 7.48
CA LYS A 237 20.83 -15.50 8.27
C LYS A 237 19.32 -15.68 8.11
N PRO A 238 18.73 -16.78 8.60
CA PRO A 238 17.28 -17.00 8.51
C PRO A 238 16.44 -15.86 9.10
N VAL A 239 15.31 -15.57 8.45
CA VAL A 239 14.36 -14.53 8.85
C VAL A 239 12.94 -15.09 8.84
N ALA A 240 12.16 -14.77 9.86
CA ALA A 240 10.71 -14.94 9.87
C ALA A 240 10.03 -13.57 9.91
N VAL A 241 9.15 -13.29 8.95
CA VAL A 241 8.29 -12.11 8.94
C VAL A 241 6.92 -12.48 9.46
N LEU A 242 6.47 -11.81 10.53
CA LEU A 242 5.17 -12.08 11.13
C LEU A 242 4.09 -11.19 10.50
N THR A 243 3.00 -11.81 10.07
CA THR A 243 1.90 -11.16 9.35
C THR A 243 0.54 -11.39 10.01
N ASN A 244 -0.38 -10.45 9.80
CA ASN A 244 -1.79 -10.60 10.12
C ASN A 244 -2.66 -9.79 9.14
N ARG A 245 -3.99 -9.90 9.25
CA ARG A 245 -4.94 -9.27 8.34
C ARG A 245 -4.83 -7.73 8.27
N THR A 246 -4.29 -7.07 9.26
CA THR A 246 -4.07 -5.62 9.30
C THR A 246 -2.73 -5.16 8.71
N VAL A 247 -1.89 -6.07 8.22
CA VAL A 247 -0.72 -5.73 7.38
C VAL A 247 -1.23 -5.28 6.01
N PHE A 248 -1.11 -3.98 5.69
CA PHE A 248 -1.77 -3.37 4.56
C PHE A 248 -0.86 -2.40 3.79
N SER A 249 -1.13 -2.17 2.49
CA SER A 249 -0.46 -1.15 1.67
C SER A 249 1.07 -1.35 1.64
N ALA A 250 1.90 -0.35 2.00
CA ALA A 250 3.36 -0.49 2.01
C ALA A 250 3.87 -1.66 2.88
N ALA A 251 3.11 -2.09 3.91
CA ALA A 251 3.47 -3.28 4.68
C ALA A 251 3.18 -4.58 3.91
N ASN A 252 2.14 -4.61 3.08
CA ASN A 252 1.90 -5.69 2.14
C ASN A 252 3.00 -5.75 1.06
N GLU A 253 3.44 -4.58 0.56
CA GLU A 253 4.59 -4.47 -0.34
C GLU A 253 5.87 -5.01 0.30
N PHE A 254 6.12 -4.70 1.57
CA PHE A 254 7.23 -5.26 2.32
C PHE A 254 7.20 -6.79 2.35
N VAL A 255 6.04 -7.40 2.63
CA VAL A 255 5.87 -8.86 2.59
C VAL A 255 6.18 -9.41 1.20
N LYS A 256 5.69 -8.76 0.14
CA LYS A 256 5.98 -9.11 -1.25
C LYS A 256 7.50 -9.11 -1.53
N TYR A 257 8.22 -8.07 -1.10
CA TYR A 257 9.66 -7.97 -1.26
C TYR A 257 10.39 -9.07 -0.47
N MET A 258 10.05 -9.25 0.80
CA MET A 258 10.69 -10.23 1.68
C MET A 258 10.52 -11.67 1.19
N ARG A 259 9.39 -12.01 0.58
CA ARG A 259 9.17 -13.34 -0.04
C ARG A 259 10.05 -13.59 -1.26
N CYS A 260 10.65 -12.56 -1.82
CA CYS A 260 11.64 -12.70 -2.91
C CYS A 260 13.08 -12.79 -2.38
N CYS A 261 13.31 -12.42 -1.12
CA CYS A 261 14.63 -12.48 -0.49
C CYS A 261 14.98 -13.91 -0.07
N PRO A 262 16.28 -14.29 -0.11
CA PRO A 262 16.71 -15.62 0.34
C PRO A 262 16.55 -15.77 1.86
N ARG A 263 16.31 -17.00 2.30
CA ARG A 263 16.22 -17.39 3.73
C ARG A 263 15.11 -16.69 4.53
N VAL A 264 14.07 -16.20 3.87
CA VAL A 264 12.90 -15.58 4.49
C VAL A 264 11.72 -16.52 4.43
N ILE A 265 11.03 -16.66 5.57
CA ILE A 265 9.71 -17.29 5.68
C ILE A 265 8.72 -16.27 6.24
N THR A 266 7.44 -16.43 5.92
CA THR A 266 6.34 -15.64 6.47
C THR A 266 5.47 -16.52 7.37
N VAL A 267 5.11 -16.01 8.56
CA VAL A 267 4.39 -16.77 9.60
C VAL A 267 3.24 -15.92 10.13
N GLY A 268 2.08 -16.52 10.28
CA GLY A 268 0.90 -15.85 10.86
C GLY A 268 -0.32 -15.98 9.99
N ASP A 269 -0.97 -14.85 9.69
CA ASP A 269 -2.20 -14.81 8.90
C ASP A 269 -1.99 -14.08 7.57
N HIS A 270 -2.95 -14.28 6.68
CA HIS A 270 -3.04 -13.57 5.41
C HIS A 270 -2.99 -12.06 5.60
N THR A 271 -2.24 -11.34 4.79
CA THR A 271 -2.18 -9.88 4.85
C THR A 271 -3.48 -9.23 4.36
N GLY A 272 -3.65 -7.96 4.64
CA GLY A 272 -4.82 -7.18 4.23
C GLY A 272 -4.81 -6.68 2.79
N GLY A 273 -3.69 -6.82 2.09
CA GLY A 273 -3.60 -6.38 0.71
C GLY A 273 -3.33 -4.88 0.55
N GLY A 274 -4.12 -4.25 -0.33
CA GLY A 274 -3.88 -2.86 -0.73
C GLY A 274 -2.78 -2.77 -1.79
N GLY A 275 -2.86 -3.62 -2.83
CA GLY A 275 -1.93 -3.70 -3.95
C GLY A 275 -2.18 -2.66 -5.04
N GLY A 276 -2.90 -1.58 -4.75
CA GLY A 276 -3.11 -0.44 -5.63
C GLY A 276 -2.40 0.79 -5.11
N MET A 277 -1.47 1.36 -5.87
CA MET A 277 -0.87 2.64 -5.49
C MET A 277 -1.95 3.73 -5.50
N PRO A 278 -2.21 4.42 -4.36
CA PRO A 278 -3.31 5.37 -4.30
C PRO A 278 -2.93 6.73 -4.89
N PHE A 279 -3.94 7.33 -5.52
CA PHE A 279 -3.95 8.72 -5.96
C PHE A 279 -5.09 9.47 -5.30
N SER A 280 -5.12 10.78 -5.45
CA SER A 280 -6.22 11.61 -4.95
C SER A 280 -6.67 12.59 -6.02
N SER A 281 -7.97 12.92 -5.98
CA SER A 281 -8.59 13.95 -6.79
C SER A 281 -9.53 14.78 -5.91
N GLU A 282 -9.97 15.93 -6.42
CA GLU A 282 -10.82 16.86 -5.69
C GLU A 282 -12.19 17.00 -6.39
N LEU A 283 -13.25 17.12 -5.58
CA LEU A 283 -14.61 17.38 -6.05
C LEU A 283 -14.89 18.88 -6.08
N PRO A 284 -15.89 19.35 -6.88
CA PRO A 284 -16.25 20.76 -6.94
C PRO A 284 -16.57 21.41 -5.60
N CYS A 285 -17.04 20.63 -4.61
CA CYS A 285 -17.28 21.11 -3.24
C CYS A 285 -16.02 21.23 -2.38
N GLY A 286 -14.82 20.90 -2.91
CA GLY A 286 -13.56 20.89 -2.15
C GLY A 286 -13.32 19.63 -1.33
N TRP A 287 -14.18 18.62 -1.41
CA TRP A 287 -13.88 17.30 -0.82
C TRP A 287 -12.85 16.55 -1.66
N SER A 288 -12.02 15.75 -1.01
CA SER A 288 -10.99 14.97 -1.69
C SER A 288 -11.33 13.48 -1.66
N VAL A 289 -11.22 12.82 -2.81
CA VAL A 289 -11.31 11.36 -2.90
C VAL A 289 -9.94 10.75 -3.13
N ARG A 290 -9.61 9.72 -2.34
CA ARG A 290 -8.42 8.88 -2.54
C ARG A 290 -8.86 7.53 -3.08
N PHE A 291 -8.10 6.94 -4.00
CA PHE A 291 -8.44 5.67 -4.66
C PHE A 291 -7.20 4.96 -5.20
N SER A 292 -7.30 3.64 -5.38
CA SER A 292 -6.27 2.83 -6.03
C SER A 292 -6.24 3.09 -7.55
N ALA A 293 -5.10 3.54 -8.09
CA ALA A 293 -4.94 3.89 -9.50
C ALA A 293 -3.92 3.04 -10.27
N CYS A 294 -2.91 2.47 -9.58
CA CYS A 294 -1.85 1.71 -10.21
C CYS A 294 -1.81 0.31 -9.59
N PRO A 295 -2.31 -0.73 -10.29
CA PRO A 295 -2.29 -2.10 -9.76
C PRO A 295 -0.86 -2.62 -9.68
N ILE A 296 -0.56 -3.29 -8.55
CA ILE A 296 0.72 -3.89 -8.24
C ILE A 296 0.58 -5.41 -8.21
N TYR A 297 1.58 -6.09 -8.73
CA TYR A 297 1.60 -7.54 -8.86
C TYR A 297 2.87 -8.11 -8.24
N ASP A 298 2.81 -9.35 -7.81
CA ASP A 298 3.98 -10.11 -7.38
C ASP A 298 4.89 -10.51 -8.58
N ARG A 299 5.99 -11.20 -8.32
CA ARG A 299 6.91 -11.69 -9.34
C ARG A 299 6.28 -12.71 -10.30
N ASN A 300 5.17 -13.34 -9.93
CA ASN A 300 4.42 -14.29 -10.74
C ASN A 300 3.26 -13.59 -11.49
N ARG A 301 3.20 -12.26 -11.45
CA ARG A 301 2.14 -11.42 -12.06
C ARG A 301 0.76 -11.64 -11.43
N GLN A 302 0.70 -12.07 -10.18
CA GLN A 302 -0.54 -12.17 -9.42
C GLN A 302 -0.78 -10.86 -8.67
N SER A 303 -2.02 -10.38 -8.69
CA SER A 303 -2.40 -9.17 -7.94
C SER A 303 -2.18 -9.38 -6.44
N THR A 304 -1.67 -8.35 -5.77
CA THR A 304 -1.50 -8.33 -4.31
C THR A 304 -2.58 -7.52 -3.61
N GLU A 305 -3.64 -7.11 -4.32
CA GLU A 305 -4.74 -6.30 -3.78
C GLU A 305 -5.47 -7.02 -2.65
N ASP A 306 -5.75 -8.31 -2.82
CA ASP A 306 -6.49 -9.09 -1.83
C ASP A 306 -5.59 -9.66 -0.72
N GLY A 307 -4.31 -9.30 -0.75
CA GLY A 307 -3.31 -9.71 0.24
C GLY A 307 -2.45 -10.90 -0.18
N ILE A 308 -1.55 -11.30 0.72
CA ILE A 308 -0.55 -12.34 0.52
C ILE A 308 -0.70 -13.38 1.62
N ALA A 309 -0.88 -14.64 1.24
CA ALA A 309 -0.89 -15.76 2.17
C ALA A 309 0.51 -16.00 2.77
N PRO A 310 0.66 -16.24 4.07
CA PRO A 310 1.94 -16.59 4.65
C PRO A 310 2.38 -18.01 4.25
N ASP A 311 3.67 -18.31 4.37
CA ASP A 311 4.20 -19.66 4.15
C ASP A 311 3.73 -20.62 5.24
N HIS A 312 3.54 -20.13 6.47
CA HIS A 312 3.02 -20.86 7.61
C HIS A 312 1.84 -20.15 8.25
N VAL A 313 0.63 -20.67 8.00
CA VAL A 313 -0.61 -20.15 8.59
C VAL A 313 -0.68 -20.54 10.05
N VAL A 314 -0.73 -19.54 10.93
CA VAL A 314 -0.79 -19.71 12.40
C VAL A 314 -1.66 -18.62 12.99
N SER A 315 -2.54 -18.97 13.92
CA SER A 315 -3.33 -18.02 14.71
C SER A 315 -2.97 -18.11 16.20
N ILE A 316 -3.12 -17.00 16.90
CA ILE A 316 -2.99 -16.98 18.36
C ILE A 316 -4.10 -17.84 18.95
N THR A 317 -3.74 -18.81 19.81
CA THR A 317 -4.71 -19.64 20.53
C THR A 317 -5.09 -19.01 21.86
N ASP A 318 -6.34 -19.21 22.29
CA ASP A 318 -6.80 -18.70 23.59
C ASP A 318 -5.99 -19.29 24.75
N SER A 319 -5.58 -20.55 24.65
CA SER A 319 -4.77 -21.22 25.67
C SER A 319 -3.39 -20.59 25.81
N ASP A 320 -2.75 -20.20 24.70
CA ASP A 320 -1.45 -19.51 24.73
C ASP A 320 -1.62 -18.06 25.23
N LEU A 321 -2.65 -17.37 24.75
CA LEU A 321 -2.95 -16.00 25.19
C LEU A 321 -3.13 -15.93 26.72
N GLN A 322 -3.88 -16.86 27.31
CA GLN A 322 -4.07 -16.96 28.77
C GLN A 322 -2.76 -17.20 29.52
N ARG A 323 -1.82 -17.94 28.93
CA ARG A 323 -0.48 -18.18 29.49
C ARG A 323 0.50 -17.03 29.23
N GLY A 324 0.08 -16.01 28.48
CA GLY A 324 0.92 -14.89 28.07
C GLY A 324 1.97 -15.30 27.02
N ILE A 325 1.62 -16.23 26.13
CA ILE A 325 2.44 -16.74 25.04
C ILE A 325 1.85 -16.24 23.71
N ASP A 326 2.69 -15.79 22.81
CA ASP A 326 2.30 -15.46 21.45
C ASP A 326 2.57 -16.67 20.54
N THR A 327 1.52 -17.40 20.18
CA THR A 327 1.59 -18.62 19.37
C THR A 327 2.36 -18.39 18.06
N ILE A 328 2.19 -17.21 17.43
CA ILE A 328 2.82 -16.87 16.14
C ILE A 328 4.33 -16.64 16.33
N ILE A 329 4.74 -15.93 17.38
CA ILE A 329 6.16 -15.73 17.69
C ILE A 329 6.81 -17.07 18.02
N GLU A 330 6.16 -17.93 18.82
CA GLU A 330 6.74 -19.23 19.19
C GLU A 330 6.85 -20.18 17.98
N GLU A 331 5.87 -20.18 17.06
CA GLU A 331 5.99 -20.97 15.83
C GLU A 331 7.12 -20.44 14.94
N ALA A 332 7.28 -19.12 14.82
CA ALA A 332 8.40 -18.54 14.11
C ALA A 332 9.75 -18.95 14.70
N ARG A 333 9.89 -18.92 16.04
CA ARG A 333 11.09 -19.39 16.75
C ARG A 333 11.38 -20.87 16.46
N LYS A 334 10.35 -21.71 16.46
CA LYS A 334 10.46 -23.12 16.13
C LYS A 334 10.95 -23.31 14.70
N LYS A 335 10.32 -22.67 13.71
CA LYS A 335 10.73 -22.78 12.30
C LYS A 335 12.17 -22.32 12.07
N LEU A 336 12.60 -21.24 12.73
CA LEU A 336 13.98 -20.74 12.66
C LEU A 336 14.98 -21.68 13.33
N ASN A 337 14.54 -22.51 14.28
CA ASN A 337 15.36 -23.55 14.89
C ASN A 337 15.53 -24.80 14.00
N ASP A 338 14.48 -25.15 13.24
CA ASP A 338 14.45 -26.33 12.37
C ASP A 338 15.21 -26.09 11.05
N SER A 339 15.54 -24.83 10.73
CA SER A 339 16.24 -24.40 9.50
C SER A 339 17.77 -24.55 9.59
N LYS A 340 18.28 -25.56 10.35
CA LYS A 340 19.72 -25.81 10.51
C LYS A 340 20.32 -26.59 9.34
#